data_331eb697d7979130fef5117b7d26fe67
#
_entry.id   331eb697d7979130fef5117b7d26fe67
#
_cell.length_a   1.000
_cell.length_b   1.000
_cell.length_c   1.000
_cell.angle_alpha   90.00
_cell.angle_beta   90.00
_cell.angle_gamma   90.00
#
_symmetry.space_group_name_H-M   'P 1'
#
loop_
_entity.id
_entity.type
_entity.pdbx_description
1 polymer ?
#
loop_
_entity_poly.entity_id
_entity_poly.type
_entity_poly.pdbx_seq_one_letter_code
_entity_poly.pdbx_strand_id
1 'polypeptide(L)'
;MKKHFFFIFMFLLMTRICAFAYPNMIVEHYTAERGLPNNIVNCTLKGQDGFVWFGTWYGLCSFDGTKFRSYDNHDGFYSADIPPRKIQRIVEDRNGYLWIKTIDRKLYLFDKKHESFHAVYDDVKEYSENIQIIKIQTTDDGDVLLLTKDKSLLRANTDQNGKITMKQLHDSRPNVNVYD
;
A
#
# COMPACT_ATOMS: atom_id res chain seq x y z
N MET A 1 -13.36 -14.09 60.08
CA MET A 1 -14.03 -14.76 58.94
C MET A 1 -14.90 -13.81 58.09
N LYS A 2 -15.76 -12.97 58.66
CA LYS A 2 -16.66 -12.06 57.91
C LYS A 2 -15.95 -11.01 57.05
N LYS A 3 -14.76 -10.50 57.45
CA LYS A 3 -14.00 -9.49 56.69
C LYS A 3 -13.38 -10.08 55.41
N HIS A 4 -12.88 -11.33 55.47
CA HIS A 4 -12.30 -11.96 54.26
C HIS A 4 -13.37 -12.34 53.23
N PHE A 5 -14.58 -12.68 53.68
CA PHE A 5 -15.69 -12.99 52.78
C PHE A 5 -16.15 -11.72 52.03
N PHE A 6 -16.12 -10.57 52.69
CA PHE A 6 -16.46 -9.29 52.06
C PHE A 6 -15.44 -8.90 50.96
N PHE A 7 -14.14 -9.09 51.20
CA PHE A 7 -13.10 -8.82 50.21
C PHE A 7 -13.18 -9.76 49.01
N ILE A 8 -13.46 -11.02 49.22
CA ILE A 8 -13.63 -11.99 48.13
C ILE A 8 -14.87 -11.64 47.28
N PHE A 9 -15.98 -11.26 47.95
CA PHE A 9 -17.19 -10.85 47.25
C PHE A 9 -16.98 -9.57 46.43
N MET A 10 -16.27 -8.58 46.98
CA MET A 10 -15.93 -7.33 46.27
C MET A 10 -14.97 -7.59 45.06
N PHE A 11 -14.01 -8.50 45.22
CA PHE A 11 -13.13 -8.89 44.13
C PHE A 11 -13.88 -9.61 43.01
N LEU A 12 -14.82 -10.50 43.35
CA LEU A 12 -15.69 -11.17 42.38
C LEU A 12 -16.64 -10.18 41.67
N LEU A 13 -17.09 -9.11 42.34
CA LEU A 13 -17.89 -8.09 41.70
C LEU A 13 -17.08 -7.23 40.75
N MET A 14 -15.83 -6.90 41.07
CA MET A 14 -14.93 -6.14 40.18
C MET A 14 -14.55 -6.91 38.90
N THR A 15 -14.42 -8.22 38.96
CA THR A 15 -14.12 -9.03 37.77
C THR A 15 -15.26 -9.08 36.75
N ARG A 16 -16.50 -8.77 37.17
CA ARG A 16 -17.67 -8.73 36.29
C ARG A 16 -17.79 -7.43 35.48
N ILE A 17 -17.15 -6.34 35.94
CA ILE A 17 -17.24 -5.03 35.27
C ILE A 17 -16.33 -4.94 34.04
N CYS A 18 -15.24 -5.73 33.98
CA CYS A 18 -14.33 -5.74 32.84
C CYS A 18 -14.84 -6.54 31.60
N ALA A 19 -15.97 -7.22 31.68
CA ALA A 19 -16.41 -8.19 30.65
C ALA A 19 -17.31 -7.62 29.56
N PHE A 20 -17.66 -6.34 29.57
CA PHE A 20 -18.67 -5.78 28.66
C PHE A 20 -18.22 -4.58 27.79
N ALA A 21 -16.92 -4.38 27.61
CA ALA A 21 -16.44 -3.43 26.62
C ALA A 21 -16.25 -4.13 25.27
N TYR A 22 -17.33 -4.58 24.64
CA TYR A 22 -17.28 -4.84 23.21
C TYR A 22 -17.22 -3.48 22.50
N PRO A 23 -16.18 -3.15 21.74
CA PRO A 23 -16.22 -1.96 20.92
C PRO A 23 -17.39 -2.14 19.96
N ASN A 24 -18.34 -1.21 19.98
CA ASN A 24 -19.38 -1.15 18.95
C ASN A 24 -18.66 -0.93 17.62
N MET A 25 -18.49 -1.99 16.84
CA MET A 25 -17.96 -1.87 15.49
C MET A 25 -19.04 -1.26 14.61
N ILE A 26 -18.80 -0.03 14.15
CA ILE A 26 -19.61 0.58 13.11
C ILE A 26 -19.05 0.10 11.78
N VAL A 27 -19.86 -0.62 11.01
CA VAL A 27 -19.49 -1.07 9.66
C VAL A 27 -20.06 -0.06 8.68
N GLU A 28 -19.19 0.61 7.95
CA GLU A 28 -19.58 1.49 6.86
C GLU A 28 -19.30 0.80 5.51
N HIS A 29 -20.23 0.95 4.58
CA HIS A 29 -20.13 0.40 3.24
C HIS A 29 -19.84 1.53 2.26
N TYR A 30 -18.69 1.47 1.59
CA TYR A 30 -18.30 2.43 0.57
C TYR A 30 -18.43 1.82 -0.83
N THR A 31 -19.03 2.57 -1.74
CA THR A 31 -19.27 2.17 -3.13
C THR A 31 -18.82 3.27 -4.10
N ALA A 32 -18.85 2.97 -5.40
CA ALA A 32 -18.59 3.98 -6.43
C ALA A 32 -19.56 5.17 -6.35
N GLU A 33 -20.82 4.94 -5.92
CA GLU A 33 -21.80 6.01 -5.70
C GLU A 33 -21.42 6.95 -4.55
N ARG A 34 -20.54 6.50 -3.65
CA ARG A 34 -20.02 7.27 -2.51
C ARG A 34 -18.60 7.78 -2.71
N GLY A 35 -18.10 7.75 -3.96
CA GLY A 35 -16.82 8.38 -4.33
C GLY A 35 -15.65 7.44 -4.59
N LEU A 36 -15.79 6.12 -4.44
CA LEU A 36 -14.77 5.19 -4.94
C LEU A 36 -14.69 5.25 -6.47
N PRO A 37 -13.50 5.22 -7.09
CA PRO A 37 -13.38 5.19 -8.55
C PRO A 37 -14.03 3.94 -9.16
N ASN A 38 -14.04 2.84 -8.42
CA ASN A 38 -14.65 1.57 -8.84
C ASN A 38 -14.89 0.67 -7.63
N ASN A 39 -15.95 -0.16 -7.68
CA ASN A 39 -16.27 -1.12 -6.63
C ASN A 39 -15.30 -2.29 -6.53
N ILE A 40 -14.44 -2.50 -7.55
CA ILE A 40 -13.39 -3.52 -7.51
C ILE A 40 -12.13 -2.90 -6.91
N VAL A 41 -11.95 -3.11 -5.61
CA VAL A 41 -10.75 -2.72 -4.86
C VAL A 41 -9.83 -3.93 -4.75
N ASN A 42 -8.64 -3.85 -5.35
CA ASN A 42 -7.67 -4.95 -5.36
C ASN A 42 -6.69 -4.89 -4.18
N CYS A 43 -6.39 -3.70 -3.70
CA CYS A 43 -5.50 -3.51 -2.56
C CYS A 43 -5.81 -2.20 -1.83
N THR A 44 -5.42 -2.19 -0.56
CA THR A 44 -5.46 -1.01 0.31
C THR A 44 -4.11 -0.83 1.00
N LEU A 45 -3.78 0.41 1.30
CA LEU A 45 -2.58 0.79 2.04
C LEU A 45 -2.94 1.94 3.00
N LYS A 46 -2.56 1.82 4.27
CA LYS A 46 -2.56 2.95 5.19
C LYS A 46 -1.24 3.69 5.01
N GLY A 47 -1.30 4.89 4.45
CA GLY A 47 -0.14 5.72 4.20
C GLY A 47 0.43 6.34 5.47
N GLN A 48 1.72 6.73 5.43
CA GLN A 48 2.39 7.47 6.50
C GLN A 48 1.79 8.88 6.70
N ASP A 49 1.13 9.40 5.68
CA ASP A 49 0.35 10.65 5.69
C ASP A 49 -1.00 10.55 6.44
N GLY A 50 -1.37 9.35 6.89
CA GLY A 50 -2.62 9.07 7.57
C GLY A 50 -3.80 8.76 6.65
N PHE A 51 -3.67 8.97 5.33
CA PHE A 51 -4.69 8.58 4.35
C PHE A 51 -4.74 7.07 4.16
N VAL A 52 -5.91 6.57 3.77
CA VAL A 52 -6.04 5.20 3.26
C VAL A 52 -6.05 5.25 1.73
N TRP A 53 -5.10 4.58 1.12
CA TRP A 53 -4.93 4.50 -0.32
C TRP A 53 -5.58 3.23 -0.86
N PHE A 54 -6.29 3.35 -1.96
CA PHE A 54 -7.00 2.26 -2.62
C PHE A 54 -6.51 2.08 -4.05
N GLY A 55 -6.07 0.88 -4.35
CA GLY A 55 -5.80 0.45 -5.72
C GLY A 55 -7.03 -0.24 -6.29
N THR A 56 -7.64 0.40 -7.28
CA THR A 56 -8.87 -0.09 -7.90
C THR A 56 -8.63 -0.52 -9.35
N TRP A 57 -9.68 -1.10 -9.94
CA TRP A 57 -9.66 -1.43 -11.36
C TRP A 57 -9.54 -0.18 -12.26
N TYR A 58 -10.03 0.97 -11.83
CA TYR A 58 -9.99 2.22 -12.59
C TYR A 58 -8.90 3.20 -12.18
N GLY A 59 -8.13 2.92 -11.12
CA GLY A 59 -7.01 3.77 -10.75
C GLY A 59 -6.78 3.88 -9.27
N LEU A 60 -5.99 4.89 -8.90
CA LEU A 60 -5.62 5.23 -7.53
C LEU A 60 -6.65 6.16 -6.90
N CYS A 61 -6.93 5.93 -5.63
CA CYS A 61 -7.81 6.78 -4.84
C CYS A 61 -7.28 6.87 -3.41
N SER A 62 -7.41 8.02 -2.77
CA SER A 62 -7.19 8.20 -1.33
C SER A 62 -8.49 8.49 -0.59
N PHE A 63 -8.48 8.19 0.72
CA PHE A 63 -9.57 8.47 1.64
C PHE A 63 -9.00 9.12 2.91
N ASP A 64 -9.53 10.27 3.28
CA ASP A 64 -9.08 11.05 4.43
C ASP A 64 -9.86 10.75 5.73
N GLY A 65 -10.77 9.78 5.69
CA GLY A 65 -11.73 9.47 6.75
C GLY A 65 -13.12 10.05 6.50
N THR A 66 -13.26 10.96 5.52
CA THR A 66 -14.55 11.60 5.18
C THR A 66 -14.84 11.57 3.69
N LYS A 67 -13.84 11.77 2.85
CA LYS A 67 -13.99 11.91 1.40
C LYS A 67 -12.99 11.05 0.64
N PHE A 68 -13.44 10.55 -0.50
CA PHE A 68 -12.59 9.92 -1.50
C PHE A 68 -12.06 10.97 -2.49
N ARG A 69 -10.80 10.81 -2.89
CA ARG A 69 -10.18 11.58 -3.95
C ARG A 69 -9.56 10.63 -4.96
N SER A 70 -10.03 10.69 -6.20
CA SER A 70 -9.48 9.93 -7.33
C SER A 70 -8.34 10.68 -7.99
N TYR A 71 -7.34 9.92 -8.45
CA TYR A 71 -6.19 10.43 -9.18
C TYR A 71 -6.24 9.90 -10.61
N ASP A 72 -7.31 10.25 -11.31
CA ASP A 72 -7.51 9.99 -12.73
C ASP A 72 -7.42 11.31 -13.49
N ASN A 73 -7.04 11.26 -14.77
CA ASN A 73 -6.82 12.44 -15.60
C ASN A 73 -8.11 13.23 -15.96
N HIS A 74 -9.17 13.16 -15.14
CA HIS A 74 -10.42 13.88 -15.46
C HIS A 74 -10.30 15.41 -15.43
N ASP A 75 -9.32 15.97 -14.74
CA ASP A 75 -9.21 17.42 -14.53
C ASP A 75 -8.19 18.12 -15.45
N GLY A 76 -7.74 17.48 -16.52
CA GLY A 76 -6.95 18.14 -17.56
C GLY A 76 -5.53 18.55 -17.19
N PHE A 77 -5.01 18.12 -16.05
CA PHE A 77 -3.59 18.23 -15.73
C PHE A 77 -2.84 17.15 -16.51
N TYR A 78 -2.23 17.56 -17.61
CA TYR A 78 -1.38 16.73 -18.44
C TYR A 78 -0.07 16.42 -17.69
N SER A 79 -0.09 15.38 -16.87
CA SER A 79 1.13 14.63 -16.63
C SER A 79 1.41 13.84 -17.91
N ALA A 80 2.65 13.79 -18.36
CA ALA A 80 3.05 13.06 -19.57
C ALA A 80 2.69 11.57 -19.50
N ASP A 81 2.45 11.07 -18.31
CA ASP A 81 2.14 9.67 -18.05
C ASP A 81 0.66 9.44 -17.79
N ILE A 82 0.09 8.48 -18.50
CA ILE A 82 -1.28 8.03 -18.30
C ILE A 82 -1.38 7.37 -16.93
N PRO A 83 -2.34 7.80 -16.04
CA PRO A 83 -2.53 7.18 -14.74
C PRO A 83 -2.73 5.67 -14.84
N PRO A 84 -2.09 4.89 -13.96
CA PRO A 84 -2.20 3.45 -13.99
C PRO A 84 -3.61 2.99 -13.68
N ARG A 85 -4.12 2.06 -14.48
CA ARG A 85 -5.37 1.34 -14.23
C ARG A 85 -5.09 -0.10 -13.82
N LYS A 86 -6.10 -0.79 -13.31
CA LYS A 86 -6.01 -2.19 -12.86
C LYS A 86 -4.87 -2.37 -11.86
N ILE A 87 -4.86 -1.49 -10.85
CA ILE A 87 -3.85 -1.53 -9.80
C ILE A 87 -4.00 -2.83 -9.03
N GLN A 88 -2.90 -3.56 -8.88
CA GLN A 88 -2.87 -4.83 -8.16
C GLN A 88 -2.30 -4.68 -6.76
N ARG A 89 -1.28 -3.84 -6.59
CA ARG A 89 -0.58 -3.63 -5.33
C ARG A 89 -0.07 -2.21 -5.21
N ILE A 90 -0.14 -1.66 -4.01
CA ILE A 90 0.47 -0.39 -3.62
C ILE A 90 1.36 -0.66 -2.42
N VAL A 91 2.56 -0.10 -2.43
CA VAL A 91 3.44 -0.01 -1.26
C VAL A 91 4.00 1.39 -1.17
N GLU A 92 4.37 1.83 0.03
CA GLU A 92 4.95 3.15 0.28
C GLU A 92 6.40 2.99 0.71
N ASP A 93 7.30 3.80 0.15
CA ASP A 93 8.69 3.81 0.56
C ASP A 93 8.94 4.78 1.72
N ARG A 94 10.21 4.84 2.20
CA ARG A 94 10.62 5.70 3.32
C ARG A 94 10.43 7.20 3.08
N ASN A 95 10.41 7.62 1.81
CA ASN A 95 10.26 9.02 1.42
C ASN A 95 8.81 9.40 1.10
N GLY A 96 7.87 8.45 1.29
CA GLY A 96 6.45 8.66 1.14
C GLY A 96 5.94 8.53 -0.30
N TYR A 97 6.77 8.09 -1.25
CA TYR A 97 6.32 7.78 -2.60
C TYR A 97 5.56 6.45 -2.63
N LEU A 98 4.48 6.39 -3.43
CA LEU A 98 3.74 5.16 -3.64
C LEU A 98 4.25 4.43 -4.87
N TRP A 99 4.68 3.20 -4.66
CA TRP A 99 5.04 2.27 -5.71
C TRP A 99 3.82 1.45 -6.08
N ILE A 100 3.40 1.54 -7.33
CA ILE A 100 2.14 0.99 -7.81
C ILE A 100 2.42 -0.06 -8.86
N LYS A 101 2.02 -1.30 -8.56
CA LYS A 101 2.08 -2.41 -9.49
C LYS A 101 0.70 -2.67 -10.08
N THR A 102 0.62 -2.78 -11.40
CA THR A 102 -0.60 -3.09 -12.14
C THR A 102 -0.71 -4.58 -12.48
N ILE A 103 -1.91 -5.03 -12.89
CA ILE A 103 -2.16 -6.43 -13.29
C ILE A 103 -1.32 -6.82 -14.51
N ASP A 104 -1.11 -5.89 -15.45
CA ASP A 104 -0.26 -6.07 -16.63
C ASP A 104 1.25 -5.98 -16.32
N ARG A 105 1.60 -6.02 -15.00
CA ARG A 105 2.97 -6.08 -14.47
C ARG A 105 3.81 -4.84 -14.69
N LYS A 106 3.19 -3.72 -14.99
CA LYS A 106 3.86 -2.42 -15.03
C LYS A 106 4.05 -1.87 -13.63
N LEU A 107 5.06 -1.02 -13.48
CA LEU A 107 5.42 -0.37 -12.23
C LEU A 107 5.42 1.14 -12.43
N TYR A 108 4.72 1.83 -11.53
CA TYR A 108 4.63 3.28 -11.49
C TYR A 108 5.04 3.79 -10.11
N LEU A 109 5.58 4.99 -10.09
CA LEU A 109 5.81 5.78 -8.89
C LEU A 109 4.77 6.90 -8.86
N PHE A 110 4.14 7.12 -7.72
CA PHE A 110 3.24 8.25 -7.51
C PHE A 110 3.83 9.19 -6.47
N ASP A 111 4.05 10.43 -6.90
CA ASP A 111 4.43 11.53 -6.02
C ASP A 111 3.18 12.15 -5.40
N LYS A 112 3.00 11.94 -4.10
CA LYS A 112 1.85 12.46 -3.36
C LYS A 112 1.86 13.99 -3.24
N LYS A 113 3.04 14.62 -3.29
CA LYS A 113 3.18 16.07 -3.16
C LYS A 113 2.77 16.80 -4.43
N HIS A 114 3.18 16.26 -5.59
CA HIS A 114 2.89 16.85 -6.89
C HIS A 114 1.72 16.17 -7.60
N GLU A 115 1.14 15.12 -6.97
CA GLU A 115 0.02 14.34 -7.51
C GLU A 115 0.28 13.81 -8.92
N SER A 116 1.51 13.39 -9.18
CA SER A 116 1.97 12.96 -10.49
C SER A 116 2.39 11.51 -10.50
N PHE A 117 2.12 10.84 -11.64
CA PHE A 117 2.58 9.48 -11.90
C PHE A 117 3.81 9.52 -12.80
N HIS A 118 4.74 8.59 -12.55
CA HIS A 118 5.92 8.36 -13.35
C HIS A 118 6.03 6.86 -13.63
N ALA A 119 6.24 6.49 -14.89
CA ALA A 119 6.55 5.11 -15.22
C ALA A 119 7.99 4.80 -14.81
N VAL A 120 8.16 3.84 -13.91
CA VAL A 120 9.50 3.53 -13.33
C VAL A 120 10.52 3.11 -14.40
N TYR A 121 10.07 2.57 -15.53
CA TYR A 121 10.93 2.15 -16.63
C TYR A 121 11.58 3.31 -17.39
N ASP A 122 10.97 4.48 -17.37
CA ASP A 122 11.49 5.67 -18.06
C ASP A 122 12.65 6.30 -17.29
N ASP A 123 12.65 6.16 -15.96
CA ASP A 123 13.65 6.74 -15.06
C ASP A 123 14.90 5.88 -14.90
N VAL A 124 14.79 4.56 -15.10
CA VAL A 124 15.86 3.60 -14.84
C VAL A 124 16.24 2.88 -16.12
N LYS A 125 17.11 3.51 -16.91
CA LYS A 125 17.55 3.01 -18.24
C LYS A 125 18.20 1.62 -18.23
N GLU A 126 18.70 1.16 -17.09
CA GLU A 126 19.28 -0.18 -16.95
C GLU A 126 18.21 -1.28 -16.91
N TYR A 127 16.95 -0.92 -16.64
CA TYR A 127 15.84 -1.86 -16.54
C TYR A 127 14.85 -1.57 -17.65
N SER A 128 15.03 -2.22 -18.79
CA SER A 128 14.18 -2.06 -19.97
C SER A 128 12.71 -2.44 -19.71
N GLU A 129 11.79 -1.95 -20.54
CA GLU A 129 10.34 -2.27 -20.55
C GLU A 129 10.02 -3.78 -20.49
N ASN A 130 11.01 -4.65 -20.74
CA ASN A 130 10.87 -6.09 -20.72
C ASN A 130 10.89 -6.72 -19.32
N ILE A 131 11.25 -5.95 -18.28
CA ILE A 131 11.25 -6.46 -16.90
C ILE A 131 9.81 -6.50 -16.39
N GLN A 132 9.32 -7.70 -16.17
CA GLN A 132 8.00 -7.94 -15.64
C GLN A 132 8.07 -8.12 -14.12
N ILE A 133 7.49 -7.19 -13.36
CA ILE A 133 7.42 -7.28 -11.90
C ILE A 133 6.27 -8.19 -11.48
N ILE A 134 6.59 -9.25 -10.75
CA ILE A 134 5.61 -10.20 -10.21
C ILE A 134 5.10 -9.72 -8.84
N LYS A 135 6.00 -9.28 -7.96
CA LYS A 135 5.67 -8.91 -6.58
C LYS A 135 6.43 -7.67 -6.15
N ILE A 136 5.78 -6.83 -5.36
CA ILE A 136 6.41 -5.69 -4.68
C ILE A 136 6.10 -5.76 -3.19
N GLN A 137 7.07 -5.34 -2.35
CA GLN A 137 6.92 -5.30 -0.90
C GLN A 137 7.86 -4.27 -0.29
N THR A 138 7.44 -3.58 0.76
CA THR A 138 8.31 -2.69 1.54
C THR A 138 9.10 -3.50 2.55
N THR A 139 10.36 -3.14 2.77
CA THR A 139 11.23 -3.66 3.83
C THR A 139 11.04 -2.83 5.11
N ASP A 140 11.54 -3.33 6.25
CA ASP A 140 11.43 -2.63 7.55
C ASP A 140 12.16 -1.27 7.55
N ASP A 141 13.20 -1.12 6.73
CA ASP A 141 13.95 0.12 6.55
C ASP A 141 13.35 1.04 5.46
N GLY A 142 12.19 0.66 4.90
CA GLY A 142 11.40 1.47 3.99
C GLY A 142 11.87 1.46 2.53
N ASP A 143 12.79 0.57 2.15
CA ASP A 143 13.08 0.30 0.74
C ASP A 143 12.03 -0.62 0.15
N VAL A 144 11.99 -0.72 -1.17
CA VAL A 144 11.03 -1.57 -1.89
C VAL A 144 11.77 -2.74 -2.53
N LEU A 145 11.32 -3.95 -2.24
CA LEU A 145 11.75 -5.17 -2.90
C LEU A 145 10.84 -5.46 -4.09
N LEU A 146 11.47 -5.74 -5.21
CA LEU A 146 10.81 -6.06 -6.47
C LEU A 146 11.25 -7.46 -6.90
N LEU A 147 10.29 -8.38 -7.03
CA LEU A 147 10.54 -9.69 -7.61
C LEU A 147 10.13 -9.66 -9.08
N THR A 148 11.04 -10.05 -9.95
CA THR A 148 10.84 -10.08 -11.40
C THR A 148 10.41 -11.47 -11.87
N LYS A 149 9.91 -11.57 -13.10
CA LYS A 149 9.47 -12.85 -13.69
C LYS A 149 10.63 -13.83 -13.90
N ASP A 150 11.83 -13.33 -14.16
CA ASP A 150 13.06 -14.12 -14.29
C ASP A 150 13.66 -14.52 -12.93
N LYS A 151 12.90 -14.29 -11.83
CA LYS A 151 13.28 -14.59 -10.45
C LYS A 151 14.41 -13.73 -9.88
N SER A 152 14.75 -12.63 -10.54
CA SER A 152 15.68 -11.66 -9.98
C SER A 152 15.00 -10.87 -8.85
N LEU A 153 15.75 -10.60 -7.78
CA LEU A 153 15.32 -9.76 -6.68
C LEU A 153 16.04 -8.41 -6.79
N LEU A 154 15.26 -7.34 -6.88
CA LEU A 154 15.77 -5.98 -6.93
C LEU A 154 15.39 -5.25 -5.64
N ARG A 155 16.30 -4.42 -5.15
CA ARG A 155 16.04 -3.46 -4.07
C ARG A 155 16.02 -2.07 -4.67
N ALA A 156 14.93 -1.36 -4.46
CA ALA A 156 14.70 -0.03 -5.00
C ALA A 156 14.38 0.96 -3.87
N ASN A 157 14.77 2.20 -4.06
CA ASN A 157 14.36 3.32 -3.22
C ASN A 157 14.30 4.60 -4.05
N THR A 158 13.64 5.62 -3.48
CA THR A 158 13.68 6.97 -4.00
C THR A 158 14.58 7.85 -3.12
N ASP A 159 15.07 8.96 -3.67
CA ASP A 159 15.55 10.08 -2.87
C ASP A 159 14.40 11.06 -2.56
N GLN A 160 14.71 12.18 -1.88
CA GLN A 160 13.73 13.21 -1.53
C GLN A 160 13.12 13.94 -2.75
N ASN A 161 13.76 13.83 -3.91
CA ASN A 161 13.30 14.42 -5.17
C ASN A 161 12.59 13.42 -6.08
N GLY A 162 12.37 12.18 -5.60
CA GLY A 162 11.72 11.13 -6.36
C GLY A 162 12.64 10.39 -7.33
N LYS A 163 13.95 10.66 -7.33
CA LYS A 163 14.89 9.94 -8.19
C LYS A 163 15.03 8.51 -7.72
N ILE A 164 14.76 7.58 -8.62
CA ILE A 164 14.78 6.14 -8.35
C ILE A 164 16.21 5.61 -8.42
N THR A 165 16.56 4.77 -7.44
CA THR A 165 17.77 3.96 -7.46
C THR A 165 17.38 2.50 -7.30
N MET A 166 17.87 1.64 -8.19
CA MET A 166 17.64 0.18 -8.13
C MET A 166 18.96 -0.57 -8.10
N LYS A 167 18.98 -1.65 -7.32
CA LYS A 167 20.14 -2.54 -7.21
C LYS A 167 19.66 -3.99 -7.19
N GLN A 168 20.26 -4.81 -8.04
CA GLN A 168 20.03 -6.25 -8.00
C GLN A 168 20.68 -6.83 -6.74
N LEU A 169 19.90 -7.61 -6.00
CA LEU A 169 20.41 -8.39 -4.87
C LEU A 169 20.93 -9.72 -5.45
N HIS A 170 22.23 -9.93 -5.34
CA HIS A 170 22.82 -11.22 -5.69
C HIS A 170 22.52 -12.19 -4.55
N ASP A 171 21.75 -13.24 -4.84
CA ASP A 171 21.63 -14.36 -3.89
C ASP A 171 22.88 -15.23 -4.01
N SER A 172 23.64 -15.28 -2.92
CA SER A 172 24.79 -16.19 -2.79
C SER A 172 24.36 -17.64 -2.53
N ARG A 173 23.05 -17.93 -2.49
CA ARG A 173 22.50 -19.26 -2.25
C ARG A 173 21.93 -19.84 -3.53
N PRO A 174 22.56 -20.90 -4.11
CA PRO A 174 21.92 -21.66 -5.16
C PRO A 174 20.72 -22.41 -4.58
N ASN A 175 19.54 -22.24 -5.14
CA ASN A 175 18.27 -22.89 -4.80
C ASN A 175 17.46 -22.31 -3.63
N VAL A 176 16.88 -21.13 -3.80
CA VAL A 176 15.65 -20.81 -3.09
C VAL A 176 14.47 -21.16 -3.98
N ASN A 177 13.78 -22.26 -3.68
CA ASN A 177 12.48 -22.54 -4.27
C ASN A 177 11.47 -21.57 -3.65
N VAL A 178 11.06 -20.55 -4.40
CA VAL A 178 9.94 -19.70 -4.05
C VAL A 178 8.67 -20.49 -4.37
N TYR A 179 8.03 -21.04 -3.36
CA TYR A 179 6.70 -21.64 -3.50
C TYR A 179 5.67 -20.51 -3.64
N ASP A 180 4.75 -20.71 -4.60
CA ASP A 180 3.56 -19.88 -4.83
C ASP A 180 2.59 -19.92 -3.64
#